data_f8bd0900663faa7d7ad7ee98b55e5f60
#
_entry.id   f8bd0900663faa7d7ad7ee98b55e5f60
#
_cell.length_a   1.000
_cell.length_b   1.000
_cell.length_c   1.000
_cell.angle_alpha   90.00
_cell.angle_beta   90.00
_cell.angle_gamma   90.00
#
_symmetry.space_group_name_H-M   'P 1'
#
loop_
_entity.id
_entity.type
_entity.pdbx_description
1 polymer ?
#
loop_
_entity_poly.entity_id
_entity_poly.type
_entity_poly.pdbx_seq_one_letter_code
_entity_poly.pdbx_strand_id
1 'polypeptide(L)'
;MTSPAIEPVDIGQCNSVKVRCLSETSWFDGEQVLADVKHAGGMSTNQYTVPWHPKNSGGYSALVEVEALNGTTRRFLLDTGWNPAWMEYCYQREGIDDLLRQGEIEFLFVSHEHMDHFWGLPVTLKYRPDLKILISDRYYSEGQELIKTSGHKGRLVELGPGRLHNLFPGCAAATFDIPIILRVQGEHALFFNVKGKGLVTLTGCCHMGVMNLLKLGRENIQGNPKMYGLYGGLHIAPFEQWEEKLDPVIRGLAALNLQKVAANHCTGLVAIEKMIAADLPVVQGTAKYGSKSHLYVGNGDEVVF
;
A
#
# COMPACT_ATOMS: atom_id res chain seq x y z
N MET A 1 22.71 -6.26 15.28
CA MET A 1 23.16 -4.88 15.09
C MET A 1 21.92 -4.01 15.21
N THR A 2 21.88 -3.09 16.16
CA THR A 2 20.77 -2.12 16.30
C THR A 2 20.90 -1.11 15.15
N SER A 3 19.88 -1.01 14.30
CA SER A 3 19.81 0.08 13.32
C SER A 3 20.00 1.42 14.05
N PRO A 4 20.72 2.38 13.46
CA PRO A 4 20.85 3.70 14.08
C PRO A 4 19.45 4.29 14.33
N ALA A 5 19.27 4.91 15.49
CA ALA A 5 18.01 5.56 15.82
C ALA A 5 17.76 6.67 14.80
N ILE A 6 16.59 6.66 14.18
CA ILE A 6 16.15 7.75 13.30
C ILE A 6 15.82 8.94 14.19
N GLU A 7 16.39 10.10 13.93
CA GLU A 7 16.01 11.32 14.67
C GLU A 7 14.56 11.70 14.32
N PRO A 8 13.73 12.06 15.34
CA PRO A 8 12.36 12.46 15.09
C PRO A 8 12.26 13.65 14.15
N VAL A 9 11.42 13.52 13.13
CA VAL A 9 11.26 14.47 12.04
C VAL A 9 9.93 15.20 12.16
N ASP A 10 9.96 16.54 12.03
CA ASP A 10 8.73 17.31 11.84
C ASP A 10 8.25 17.13 10.39
N ILE A 11 7.10 16.49 10.24
CA ILE A 11 6.46 16.29 8.93
C ILE A 11 5.38 17.34 8.63
N GLY A 12 5.13 18.29 9.54
CA GLY A 12 4.02 19.23 9.44
C GLY A 12 2.66 18.55 9.66
N GLN A 13 1.58 19.19 9.18
CA GLN A 13 0.21 18.66 9.30
C GLN A 13 -0.59 18.83 8.00
N CYS A 14 -1.63 18.02 7.83
CA CYS A 14 -2.70 18.18 6.84
C CYS A 14 -4.07 18.20 7.52
N ASN A 15 -5.12 18.65 6.82
CA ASN A 15 -6.49 18.68 7.35
C ASN A 15 -7.14 17.27 7.33
N SER A 16 -6.98 16.55 6.24
CA SER A 16 -7.57 15.22 6.05
C SER A 16 -6.80 14.39 5.05
N VAL A 17 -6.98 13.07 5.13
CA VAL A 17 -6.53 12.10 4.13
C VAL A 17 -7.74 11.28 3.72
N LYS A 18 -8.06 11.30 2.42
CA LYS A 18 -9.09 10.46 1.82
C LYS A 18 -8.43 9.42 0.93
N VAL A 19 -8.82 8.17 1.08
CA VAL A 19 -8.31 7.07 0.28
C VAL A 19 -9.47 6.38 -0.40
N ARG A 20 -9.41 6.27 -1.73
CA ARG A 20 -10.33 5.46 -2.53
C ARG A 20 -9.61 4.19 -2.96
N CYS A 21 -10.14 3.06 -2.59
CA CYS A 21 -9.65 1.75 -3.03
C CYS A 21 -10.02 1.52 -4.49
N LEU A 22 -9.05 1.51 -5.39
CA LEU A 22 -9.27 1.25 -6.81
C LEU A 22 -9.33 -0.26 -7.09
N SER A 23 -8.41 -1.00 -6.48
CA SER A 23 -8.34 -2.46 -6.50
C SER A 23 -7.70 -2.94 -5.20
N GLU A 24 -8.33 -3.92 -4.53
CA GLU A 24 -7.79 -4.58 -3.34
C GLU A 24 -7.64 -6.09 -3.53
N THR A 25 -8.02 -6.58 -4.70
CA THR A 25 -7.95 -8.02 -5.01
C THR A 25 -6.51 -8.48 -4.86
N SER A 26 -6.26 -9.24 -3.80
CA SER A 26 -4.92 -9.66 -3.39
C SER A 26 -4.30 -10.52 -4.47
N TRP A 27 -4.93 -11.65 -4.73
CA TRP A 27 -4.56 -12.58 -5.80
C TRP A 27 -5.87 -13.02 -6.40
N PHE A 28 -6.00 -12.90 -7.69
CA PHE A 28 -7.27 -13.19 -8.36
C PHE A 28 -7.71 -14.64 -8.15
N ASP A 29 -6.73 -15.55 -8.16
CA ASP A 29 -6.88 -16.95 -7.80
C ASP A 29 -5.65 -17.35 -6.96
N GLY A 30 -5.81 -17.34 -5.64
CA GLY A 30 -4.71 -17.64 -4.71
C GLY A 30 -4.17 -19.07 -4.83
N GLU A 31 -5.02 -20.06 -5.15
CA GLU A 31 -4.58 -21.44 -5.35
C GLU A 31 -3.73 -21.56 -6.62
N GLN A 32 -4.15 -20.90 -7.69
CA GLN A 32 -3.39 -20.87 -8.94
C GLN A 32 -2.04 -20.17 -8.78
N VAL A 33 -2.01 -19.04 -8.07
CA VAL A 33 -0.75 -18.31 -7.78
C VAL A 33 0.22 -19.19 -6.99
N LEU A 34 -0.27 -19.86 -5.94
CA LEU A 34 0.57 -20.78 -5.15
C LEU A 34 1.07 -21.95 -5.98
N ALA A 35 0.25 -22.47 -6.90
CA ALA A 35 0.64 -23.53 -7.84
C ALA A 35 1.73 -23.04 -8.81
N ASP A 36 1.58 -21.83 -9.39
CA ASP A 36 2.55 -21.23 -10.30
C ASP A 36 3.91 -21.03 -9.59
N VAL A 37 3.90 -20.46 -8.38
CA VAL A 37 5.10 -20.26 -7.56
C VAL A 37 5.77 -21.59 -7.20
N LYS A 38 4.99 -22.59 -6.79
CA LYS A 38 5.51 -23.93 -6.46
C LYS A 38 6.15 -24.59 -7.68
N HIS A 39 5.51 -24.49 -8.85
CA HIS A 39 6.04 -25.03 -10.11
C HIS A 39 7.36 -24.33 -10.51
N ALA A 40 7.50 -23.06 -10.26
CA ALA A 40 8.71 -22.28 -10.56
C ALA A 40 9.87 -22.47 -9.55
N GLY A 41 9.70 -23.23 -8.48
CA GLY A 41 10.76 -23.51 -7.50
C GLY A 41 10.50 -22.97 -6.09
N GLY A 42 9.32 -22.40 -5.82
CA GLY A 42 8.89 -21.96 -4.49
C GLY A 42 9.11 -20.48 -4.22
N MET A 43 8.92 -20.07 -2.98
CA MET A 43 8.84 -18.65 -2.56
C MET A 43 10.15 -17.85 -2.70
N SER A 44 11.29 -18.51 -2.90
CA SER A 44 12.58 -17.86 -3.17
C SER A 44 12.82 -17.58 -4.66
N THR A 45 11.90 -17.99 -5.53
CA THR A 45 12.00 -17.78 -6.99
C THR A 45 11.90 -16.29 -7.32
N ASN A 46 12.60 -15.87 -8.38
CA ASN A 46 12.44 -14.54 -8.94
C ASN A 46 11.07 -14.41 -9.62
N GLN A 47 10.21 -13.50 -9.17
CA GLN A 47 8.87 -13.29 -9.72
C GLN A 47 8.85 -13.06 -11.24
N TYR A 48 9.88 -12.44 -11.80
CA TYR A 48 10.01 -12.17 -13.24
C TYR A 48 10.26 -13.44 -14.09
N THR A 49 10.60 -14.57 -13.46
CA THR A 49 10.83 -15.84 -14.13
C THR A 49 9.71 -16.86 -13.90
N VAL A 50 8.73 -16.53 -13.07
CA VAL A 50 7.57 -17.39 -12.84
C VAL A 50 6.67 -17.38 -14.09
N PRO A 51 6.29 -18.54 -14.63
CA PRO A 51 5.34 -18.63 -15.73
C PRO A 51 3.91 -18.48 -15.20
N TRP A 52 3.56 -17.25 -14.84
CA TRP A 52 2.26 -16.92 -14.25
C TRP A 52 1.11 -17.34 -15.16
N HIS A 53 0.07 -17.90 -14.55
CA HIS A 53 -1.14 -18.24 -15.27
C HIS A 53 -1.78 -16.99 -15.87
N PRO A 54 -2.06 -16.93 -17.19
CA PRO A 54 -2.45 -15.71 -17.87
C PRO A 54 -3.79 -15.11 -17.43
N LYS A 55 -4.63 -15.91 -16.73
CA LYS A 55 -5.90 -15.42 -16.17
C LYS A 55 -5.77 -14.88 -14.75
N ASN A 56 -4.62 -15.07 -14.10
CA ASN A 56 -4.38 -14.43 -12.83
C ASN A 56 -4.27 -12.92 -13.01
N SER A 57 -4.99 -12.20 -12.20
CA SER A 57 -5.05 -10.75 -12.27
C SER A 57 -5.52 -10.18 -10.93
N GLY A 58 -5.76 -8.88 -10.87
CA GLY A 58 -6.11 -8.18 -9.66
C GLY A 58 -4.96 -7.30 -9.23
N GLY A 59 -4.68 -7.33 -7.93
CA GLY A 59 -3.64 -6.54 -7.32
C GLY A 59 -4.18 -5.33 -6.57
N TYR A 60 -3.28 -4.53 -6.04
CA TYR A 60 -3.57 -3.44 -5.13
C TYR A 60 -3.28 -2.08 -5.76
N SER A 61 -4.23 -1.17 -5.67
CA SER A 61 -4.05 0.23 -6.04
C SER A 61 -5.06 1.12 -5.33
N ALA A 62 -4.66 2.32 -4.94
CA ALA A 62 -5.55 3.30 -4.35
C ALA A 62 -5.25 4.72 -4.84
N LEU A 63 -6.29 5.55 -4.94
CA LEU A 63 -6.16 7.00 -5.05
C LEU A 63 -6.12 7.61 -3.65
N VAL A 64 -5.09 8.41 -3.39
CA VAL A 64 -4.94 9.15 -2.15
C VAL A 64 -5.10 10.64 -2.42
N GLU A 65 -6.03 11.27 -1.71
CA GLU A 65 -6.28 12.71 -1.74
C GLU A 65 -5.98 13.30 -0.35
N VAL A 66 -5.13 14.31 -0.31
CA VAL A 66 -4.70 14.96 0.94
C VAL A 66 -5.08 16.43 0.90
N GLU A 67 -5.92 16.86 1.82
CA GLU A 67 -6.23 18.27 2.00
C GLU A 67 -5.18 18.94 2.88
N ALA A 68 -4.43 19.86 2.31
CA ALA A 68 -3.43 20.65 3.03
C ALA A 68 -4.09 21.69 3.95
N LEU A 69 -3.35 22.23 4.92
CA LEU A 69 -3.87 23.25 5.85
C LEU A 69 -4.41 24.52 5.18
N ASN A 70 -3.95 24.83 3.98
CA ASN A 70 -4.41 25.97 3.18
C ASN A 70 -5.64 25.65 2.29
N GLY A 71 -6.22 24.44 2.42
CA GLY A 71 -7.38 23.99 1.66
C GLY A 71 -7.08 23.46 0.26
N THR A 72 -5.81 23.43 -0.18
CA THR A 72 -5.47 22.79 -1.46
C THR A 72 -5.49 21.27 -1.32
N THR A 73 -5.94 20.58 -2.36
CA THR A 73 -5.96 19.12 -2.41
C THR A 73 -4.83 18.60 -3.27
N ARG A 74 -4.05 17.67 -2.74
CA ARG A 74 -3.04 16.91 -3.45
C ARG A 74 -3.56 15.51 -3.76
N ARG A 75 -3.24 14.99 -4.94
CA ARG A 75 -3.65 13.66 -5.37
C ARG A 75 -2.46 12.85 -5.84
N PHE A 76 -2.40 11.59 -5.45
CA PHE A 76 -1.41 10.65 -5.96
C PHE A 76 -1.95 9.22 -5.95
N LEU A 77 -1.31 8.34 -6.71
CA LEU A 77 -1.61 6.91 -6.70
C LEU A 77 -0.69 6.18 -5.73
N LEU A 78 -1.25 5.26 -4.95
CA LEU A 78 -0.54 4.24 -4.21
C LEU A 78 -0.71 2.93 -4.96
N ASP A 79 0.40 2.41 -5.51
CA ASP A 79 0.50 1.18 -6.29
C ASP A 79 -0.33 1.16 -7.60
N THR A 80 -0.07 0.18 -8.46
CA THR A 80 -0.66 0.09 -9.80
C THR A 80 -1.36 -1.24 -10.10
N GLY A 81 -1.41 -2.15 -9.12
CA GLY A 81 -1.98 -3.48 -9.32
C GLY A 81 -1.16 -4.37 -10.23
N TRP A 82 -1.76 -5.43 -10.74
CA TRP A 82 -1.08 -6.47 -11.52
C TRP A 82 -1.48 -6.46 -12.99
N ASN A 83 -2.69 -6.95 -13.29
CA ASN A 83 -3.13 -7.18 -14.65
C ASN A 83 -3.52 -5.85 -15.34
N PRO A 84 -2.90 -5.49 -16.47
CA PRO A 84 -3.19 -4.24 -17.15
C PRO A 84 -4.66 -4.08 -17.57
N ALA A 85 -5.32 -5.13 -18.04
CA ALA A 85 -6.73 -5.04 -18.45
C ALA A 85 -7.66 -4.80 -17.25
N TRP A 86 -7.40 -5.45 -16.11
CA TRP A 86 -8.13 -5.21 -14.87
C TRP A 86 -7.90 -3.79 -14.36
N MET A 87 -6.66 -3.32 -14.35
CA MET A 87 -6.34 -1.99 -13.86
C MET A 87 -6.88 -0.89 -14.78
N GLU A 88 -6.87 -1.11 -16.09
CA GLU A 88 -7.52 -0.19 -17.04
C GLU A 88 -9.03 -0.07 -16.77
N TYR A 89 -9.71 -1.20 -16.55
CA TYR A 89 -11.12 -1.19 -16.14
C TYR A 89 -11.33 -0.43 -14.82
N CYS A 90 -10.50 -0.67 -13.80
CA CYS A 90 -10.59 0.04 -12.52
C CYS A 90 -10.37 1.55 -12.68
N TYR A 91 -9.40 1.96 -13.49
CA TYR A 91 -9.10 3.37 -13.72
C TYR A 91 -10.24 4.08 -14.45
N GLN A 92 -10.80 3.49 -15.51
CA GLN A 92 -11.95 4.05 -16.21
C GLN A 92 -13.19 4.11 -15.34
N ARG A 93 -13.46 3.07 -14.55
CA ARG A 93 -14.58 3.02 -13.60
C ARG A 93 -14.55 4.16 -12.59
N GLU A 94 -13.35 4.50 -12.09
CA GLU A 94 -13.15 5.49 -11.03
C GLU A 94 -12.70 6.87 -11.57
N GLY A 95 -12.61 7.06 -12.90
CA GLY A 95 -12.19 8.31 -13.52
C GLY A 95 -10.71 8.65 -13.33
N ILE A 96 -9.88 7.66 -12.99
CA ILE A 96 -8.43 7.86 -12.75
C ILE A 96 -7.70 8.16 -14.06
N ASP A 97 -8.12 7.56 -15.15
CA ASP A 97 -7.57 7.82 -16.49
C ASP A 97 -7.72 9.29 -16.89
N ASP A 98 -8.84 9.93 -16.57
CA ASP A 98 -9.04 11.37 -16.83
C ASP A 98 -8.17 12.22 -15.88
N LEU A 99 -8.11 11.92 -14.60
CA LEU A 99 -7.23 12.61 -13.64
C LEU A 99 -5.76 12.55 -14.07
N LEU A 100 -5.31 11.39 -14.59
CA LEU A 100 -3.96 11.24 -15.13
C LEU A 100 -3.73 12.12 -16.37
N ARG A 101 -4.64 12.09 -17.36
CA ARG A 101 -4.55 12.92 -18.57
C ARG A 101 -4.58 14.42 -18.29
N GLN A 102 -5.36 14.83 -17.29
CA GLN A 102 -5.48 16.23 -16.87
C GLN A 102 -4.30 16.72 -16.02
N GLY A 103 -3.41 15.80 -15.61
CA GLY A 103 -2.27 16.16 -14.79
C GLY A 103 -2.60 16.35 -13.30
N GLU A 104 -3.78 15.92 -12.85
CA GLU A 104 -4.22 16.08 -11.46
C GLU A 104 -3.60 15.08 -10.49
N ILE A 105 -3.01 13.99 -10.97
CA ILE A 105 -2.23 13.05 -10.17
C ILE A 105 -0.78 13.53 -10.12
N GLU A 106 -0.27 13.94 -8.96
CA GLU A 106 1.07 14.53 -8.83
C GLU A 106 2.20 13.51 -8.99
N PHE A 107 2.00 12.29 -8.49
CA PHE A 107 2.98 11.20 -8.56
C PHE A 107 2.33 9.84 -8.34
N LEU A 108 3.08 8.80 -8.69
CA LEU A 108 2.84 7.43 -8.29
C LEU A 108 3.79 7.08 -7.15
N PHE A 109 3.28 6.56 -6.06
CA PHE A 109 4.04 5.98 -4.96
C PHE A 109 3.90 4.47 -5.00
N VAL A 110 5.00 3.74 -5.25
CA VAL A 110 4.99 2.28 -5.26
C VAL A 110 5.48 1.76 -3.93
N SER A 111 4.66 0.98 -3.25
CA SER A 111 4.98 0.44 -1.94
C SER A 111 6.14 -0.56 -1.99
N HIS A 112 6.12 -1.48 -2.93
CA HIS A 112 7.18 -2.47 -3.17
C HIS A 112 7.04 -3.12 -4.55
N GLU A 113 8.00 -3.95 -4.92
CA GLU A 113 8.19 -4.47 -6.28
C GLU A 113 7.36 -5.73 -6.62
N HIS A 114 6.47 -6.23 -5.74
CA HIS A 114 5.64 -7.38 -6.07
C HIS A 114 4.74 -7.11 -7.26
N MET A 115 4.53 -8.16 -8.08
CA MET A 115 3.74 -8.10 -9.31
C MET A 115 2.35 -7.50 -9.10
N ASP A 116 1.69 -7.80 -8.00
CA ASP A 116 0.33 -7.35 -7.70
C ASP A 116 0.24 -5.90 -7.18
N HIS A 117 1.37 -5.23 -7.00
CA HIS A 117 1.47 -3.80 -6.69
C HIS A 117 2.04 -2.97 -7.82
N PHE A 118 2.80 -3.59 -8.74
CA PHE A 118 3.69 -2.85 -9.63
C PHE A 118 3.48 -3.16 -11.12
N TRP A 119 3.02 -4.37 -11.49
CA TRP A 119 2.99 -4.77 -12.91
C TRP A 119 1.84 -4.17 -13.72
N GLY A 120 0.89 -3.49 -13.09
CA GLY A 120 -0.09 -2.63 -13.75
C GLY A 120 0.46 -1.28 -14.24
N LEU A 121 1.75 -0.98 -13.99
CA LEU A 121 2.41 0.27 -14.37
C LEU A 121 2.21 0.70 -15.83
N PRO A 122 2.23 -0.18 -16.84
CA PRO A 122 1.99 0.23 -18.23
C PRO A 122 0.66 0.96 -18.44
N VAL A 123 -0.38 0.65 -17.66
CA VAL A 123 -1.67 1.32 -17.75
C VAL A 123 -1.57 2.75 -17.22
N THR A 124 -0.92 2.96 -16.09
CA THR A 124 -0.69 4.29 -15.55
C THR A 124 0.08 5.16 -16.56
N LEU A 125 1.15 4.62 -17.13
CA LEU A 125 2.03 5.33 -18.05
C LEU A 125 1.42 5.52 -19.45
N LYS A 126 0.45 4.69 -19.87
CA LYS A 126 -0.36 4.91 -21.06
C LYS A 126 -1.08 6.26 -21.00
N TYR A 127 -1.58 6.63 -19.84
CA TYR A 127 -2.33 7.88 -19.64
C TYR A 127 -1.44 9.06 -19.27
N ARG A 128 -0.33 8.80 -18.57
CA ARG A 128 0.63 9.84 -18.17
C ARG A 128 2.07 9.33 -18.13
N PRO A 129 2.77 9.31 -19.27
CA PRO A 129 4.13 8.77 -19.38
C PRO A 129 5.19 9.59 -18.63
N ASP A 130 4.94 10.87 -18.36
CA ASP A 130 5.82 11.78 -17.62
C ASP A 130 5.53 11.85 -16.11
N LEU A 131 4.66 10.97 -15.59
CA LEU A 131 4.31 10.94 -14.16
C LEU A 131 5.57 10.71 -13.33
N LYS A 132 5.75 11.52 -12.29
CA LYS A 132 6.80 11.28 -11.29
C LYS A 132 6.50 9.97 -10.54
N ILE A 133 7.50 9.09 -10.42
CA ILE A 133 7.37 7.82 -9.71
C ILE A 133 8.33 7.81 -8.51
N LEU A 134 7.83 7.39 -7.36
CA LEU A 134 8.60 7.15 -6.13
C LEU A 134 8.67 5.65 -5.89
N ILE A 135 9.90 5.11 -5.82
CA ILE A 135 10.19 3.69 -5.54
C ILE A 135 11.23 3.55 -4.44
N SER A 136 11.40 2.34 -3.92
CA SER A 136 12.54 1.99 -3.07
C SER A 136 13.85 2.00 -3.89
N ASP A 137 14.94 2.46 -3.28
CA ASP A 137 16.30 2.32 -3.85
C ASP A 137 16.79 0.85 -3.85
N ARG A 138 15.95 -0.09 -3.39
CA ARG A 138 16.22 -1.52 -3.33
C ARG A 138 15.68 -2.32 -4.51
N TYR A 139 15.07 -1.66 -5.50
CA TYR A 139 14.56 -2.35 -6.69
C TYR A 139 15.66 -3.08 -7.43
N TYR A 140 15.36 -4.31 -7.84
CA TYR A 140 16.24 -5.08 -8.71
C TYR A 140 16.25 -4.51 -10.13
N SER A 141 17.23 -4.93 -10.93
CA SER A 141 17.39 -4.50 -12.33
C SER A 141 16.14 -4.78 -13.18
N GLU A 142 15.45 -5.88 -12.89
CA GLU A 142 14.24 -6.28 -13.59
C GLU A 142 13.09 -5.28 -13.38
N GLY A 143 12.91 -4.78 -12.15
CA GLY A 143 11.89 -3.75 -11.85
C GLY A 143 12.24 -2.41 -12.49
N GLN A 144 13.51 -2.02 -12.49
CA GLN A 144 13.97 -0.82 -13.20
C GLN A 144 13.75 -0.95 -14.72
N GLU A 145 14.02 -2.11 -15.29
CA GLU A 145 13.77 -2.37 -16.71
C GLU A 145 12.26 -2.36 -17.03
N LEU A 146 11.40 -2.85 -16.13
CA LEU A 146 9.94 -2.75 -16.30
C LEU A 146 9.49 -1.28 -16.36
N ILE A 147 10.00 -0.41 -15.50
CA ILE A 147 9.70 1.02 -15.55
C ILE A 147 10.07 1.60 -16.91
N LYS A 148 11.26 1.33 -17.39
CA LYS A 148 11.77 1.81 -18.66
C LYS A 148 10.98 1.28 -19.85
N THR A 149 10.73 -0.01 -19.90
CA THR A 149 10.00 -0.67 -21.01
C THR A 149 8.50 -0.35 -21.00
N SER A 150 7.95 0.06 -19.86
CA SER A 150 6.59 0.62 -19.76
C SER A 150 6.46 2.04 -20.34
N GLY A 151 7.56 2.62 -20.84
CA GLY A 151 7.55 3.91 -21.52
C GLY A 151 7.61 5.12 -20.58
N HIS A 152 8.13 4.97 -19.37
CA HIS A 152 8.31 6.08 -18.43
C HIS A 152 9.26 7.15 -18.98
N LYS A 153 8.83 8.41 -18.92
CA LYS A 153 9.58 9.60 -19.39
C LYS A 153 9.73 10.67 -18.32
N GLY A 154 9.14 10.44 -17.14
CA GLY A 154 9.13 11.39 -16.04
C GLY A 154 10.33 11.23 -15.11
N ARG A 155 10.22 11.85 -13.94
CA ARG A 155 11.22 11.76 -12.89
C ARG A 155 11.01 10.48 -12.06
N LEU A 156 12.03 9.64 -11.96
CA LEU A 156 12.12 8.56 -11.00
C LEU A 156 12.80 9.06 -9.72
N VAL A 157 12.22 8.80 -8.56
CA VAL A 157 12.76 9.18 -7.25
C VAL A 157 12.90 7.91 -6.41
N GLU A 158 14.12 7.63 -6.02
CA GLU A 158 14.46 6.50 -5.17
C GLU A 158 14.56 6.97 -3.71
N LEU A 159 13.85 6.25 -2.82
CA LEU A 159 13.82 6.53 -1.39
C LEU A 159 14.50 5.38 -0.63
N GLY A 160 15.59 5.68 0.04
CA GLY A 160 16.36 4.70 0.83
C GLY A 160 15.92 4.59 2.28
N PRO A 161 16.35 3.52 2.98
CA PRO A 161 16.07 3.32 4.40
C PRO A 161 16.88 4.27 5.31
N GLY A 162 16.62 4.21 6.62
CA GLY A 162 17.40 4.90 7.65
C GLY A 162 16.94 6.33 7.96
N ARG A 163 15.92 6.85 7.27
CA ARG A 163 15.30 8.15 7.57
C ARG A 163 13.85 8.20 7.12
N LEU A 164 13.09 9.16 7.65
CA LEU A 164 11.81 9.57 7.08
C LEU A 164 12.06 10.58 5.94
N HIS A 165 11.36 10.40 4.84
CA HIS A 165 11.41 11.28 3.68
C HIS A 165 10.16 12.17 3.66
N ASN A 166 10.30 13.46 3.98
CA ASN A 166 9.20 14.41 3.84
C ASN A 166 8.82 14.54 2.35
N LEU A 167 7.59 14.18 1.99
CA LEU A 167 7.08 14.30 0.63
C LEU A 167 6.45 15.68 0.40
N PHE A 168 5.67 16.13 1.37
CA PHE A 168 5.04 17.45 1.45
C PHE A 168 4.52 17.68 2.89
N PRO A 169 4.14 18.90 3.28
CA PRO A 169 3.66 19.18 4.63
C PRO A 169 2.50 18.26 5.03
N GLY A 170 2.66 17.56 6.14
CA GLY A 170 1.73 16.58 6.66
C GLY A 170 1.95 15.15 6.18
N CYS A 171 2.92 14.89 5.28
CA CYS A 171 3.16 13.55 4.74
C CYS A 171 4.65 13.21 4.69
N ALA A 172 5.01 12.04 5.21
CA ALA A 172 6.33 11.44 5.04
C ALA A 172 6.24 9.97 4.63
N ALA A 173 7.28 9.50 3.97
CA ALA A 173 7.49 8.10 3.62
C ALA A 173 8.63 7.48 4.44
N ALA A 174 8.53 6.19 4.72
CA ALA A 174 9.64 5.39 5.24
C ALA A 174 9.90 4.20 4.34
N THR A 175 11.18 3.83 4.22
CA THR A 175 11.62 2.60 3.55
C THR A 175 12.11 1.62 4.60
N PHE A 176 11.59 0.41 4.57
CA PHE A 176 12.04 -0.73 5.37
C PHE A 176 12.92 -1.62 4.50
N ASP A 177 14.19 -1.78 4.88
CA ASP A 177 15.14 -2.63 4.17
C ASP A 177 14.98 -4.08 4.64
N ILE A 178 14.03 -4.77 4.10
CA ILE A 178 13.68 -6.16 4.43
C ILE A 178 13.65 -7.02 3.18
N PRO A 179 14.12 -8.28 3.27
CA PRO A 179 13.90 -9.26 2.22
C PRO A 179 12.45 -9.76 2.26
N ILE A 180 11.85 -9.87 1.09
CA ILE A 180 10.47 -10.32 0.90
C ILE A 180 10.48 -11.52 -0.04
N ILE A 181 9.46 -12.38 0.05
CA ILE A 181 9.30 -13.53 -0.84
C ILE A 181 9.35 -13.11 -2.32
N LEU A 182 9.56 -14.07 -3.23
CA LEU A 182 9.61 -13.85 -4.67
C LEU A 182 10.72 -12.89 -5.12
N ARG A 183 11.82 -12.83 -4.33
CA ARG A 183 12.99 -11.98 -4.59
C ARG A 183 12.62 -10.51 -4.72
N VAL A 184 11.98 -9.98 -3.71
CA VAL A 184 11.74 -8.53 -3.55
C VAL A 184 12.53 -8.01 -2.36
N GLN A 185 13.04 -6.78 -2.44
CA GLN A 185 13.79 -6.13 -1.38
C GLN A 185 13.24 -4.74 -1.12
N GLY A 186 12.94 -4.49 0.15
CA GLY A 186 12.48 -3.19 0.62
C GLY A 186 10.99 -2.92 0.38
N GLU A 187 10.38 -2.28 1.35
CA GLU A 187 8.98 -1.85 1.29
C GLU A 187 8.82 -0.45 1.86
N HIS A 188 7.96 0.33 1.23
CA HIS A 188 7.60 1.69 1.63
C HIS A 188 6.28 1.74 2.39
N ALA A 189 6.17 2.69 3.31
CA ALA A 189 4.90 3.09 3.91
C ALA A 189 4.82 4.62 4.02
N LEU A 190 3.59 5.13 4.14
CA LEU A 190 3.29 6.54 4.26
C LEU A 190 2.72 6.87 5.63
N PHE A 191 3.10 8.03 6.15
CA PHE A 191 2.62 8.58 7.40
C PHE A 191 2.03 9.97 7.17
N PHE A 192 0.85 10.21 7.74
CA PHE A 192 0.16 11.50 7.66
C PHE A 192 -0.17 12.00 9.07
N ASN A 193 0.22 13.21 9.36
CA ASN A 193 -0.13 13.87 10.61
C ASN A 193 -1.39 14.73 10.40
N VAL A 194 -2.55 14.18 10.73
CA VAL A 194 -3.85 14.84 10.51
C VAL A 194 -4.18 15.74 11.69
N LYS A 195 -4.37 17.03 11.42
CA LYS A 195 -4.63 18.07 12.41
C LYS A 195 -5.81 17.72 13.32
N GLY A 196 -5.59 17.76 14.62
CA GLY A 196 -6.60 17.47 15.62
C GLY A 196 -6.98 15.99 15.78
N LYS A 197 -6.44 15.10 14.95
CA LYS A 197 -6.73 13.65 14.99
C LYS A 197 -5.50 12.84 15.39
N GLY A 198 -4.39 13.00 14.70
CA GLY A 198 -3.16 12.26 14.94
C GLY A 198 -2.61 11.58 13.69
N LEU A 199 -1.84 10.50 13.88
CA LEU A 199 -1.11 9.82 12.82
C LEU A 199 -1.99 8.80 12.10
N VAL A 200 -2.04 8.94 10.79
CA VAL A 200 -2.63 7.98 9.86
C VAL A 200 -1.51 7.32 9.07
N THR A 201 -1.55 6.01 8.96
CA THR A 201 -0.52 5.21 8.27
C THR A 201 -1.14 4.48 7.09
N LEU A 202 -0.51 4.58 5.91
CA LEU A 202 -0.90 3.86 4.70
C LEU A 202 0.22 2.91 4.27
N THR A 203 -0.15 1.69 3.85
CA THR A 203 0.80 0.66 3.40
C THR A 203 0.21 -0.16 2.25
N GLY A 204 1.06 -0.80 1.44
CA GLY A 204 0.65 -1.78 0.42
C GLY A 204 0.36 -3.14 1.04
N CYS A 205 1.40 -3.82 1.53
CA CYS A 205 1.29 -5.16 2.13
C CYS A 205 1.73 -5.24 3.59
N CYS A 206 2.64 -4.36 4.02
CA CYS A 206 3.15 -4.35 5.40
C CYS A 206 4.00 -5.58 5.78
N HIS A 207 4.89 -6.05 4.88
CA HIS A 207 5.76 -7.20 5.16
C HIS A 207 6.71 -6.98 6.34
N MET A 208 6.99 -5.71 6.70
CA MET A 208 7.75 -5.36 7.91
C MET A 208 7.00 -5.69 9.21
N GLY A 209 5.72 -6.07 9.11
CA GLY A 209 4.81 -6.29 10.24
C GLY A 209 4.19 -4.99 10.78
N VAL A 210 2.88 -5.01 10.94
CA VAL A 210 2.08 -3.81 11.28
C VAL A 210 2.52 -3.16 12.59
N MET A 211 2.92 -3.92 13.60
CA MET A 211 3.39 -3.35 14.87
C MET A 211 4.73 -2.61 14.71
N ASN A 212 5.63 -3.10 13.87
CA ASN A 212 6.90 -2.40 13.56
C ASN A 212 6.65 -1.12 12.77
N LEU A 213 5.73 -1.16 11.81
CA LEU A 213 5.31 -0.01 11.03
C LEU A 213 4.77 1.11 11.93
N LEU A 214 3.80 0.78 12.79
CA LEU A 214 3.16 1.75 13.69
C LEU A 214 4.14 2.28 14.74
N LYS A 215 5.02 1.42 15.27
CA LYS A 215 6.09 1.81 16.19
C LYS A 215 7.03 2.82 15.54
N LEU A 216 7.48 2.57 14.29
CA LEU A 216 8.37 3.50 13.58
C LEU A 216 7.74 4.88 13.45
N GLY A 217 6.48 4.98 13.00
CA GLY A 217 5.78 6.26 12.87
C GLY A 217 5.68 6.99 14.19
N ARG A 218 5.28 6.29 15.26
CA ARG A 218 5.12 6.89 16.59
C ARG A 218 6.43 7.42 17.18
N GLU A 219 7.53 6.68 16.99
CA GLU A 219 8.82 7.02 17.64
C GLU A 219 9.63 8.04 16.83
N ASN A 220 9.39 8.16 15.52
CA ASN A 220 10.25 8.97 14.64
C ASN A 220 9.54 10.19 14.04
N ILE A 221 8.28 10.45 14.38
CA ILE A 221 7.59 11.69 14.02
C ILE A 221 7.57 12.60 15.24
N GLN A 222 8.05 13.83 15.05
CA GLN A 222 8.15 14.81 16.12
C GLN A 222 6.78 15.10 16.78
N GLY A 223 6.78 15.28 18.09
CA GLY A 223 5.54 15.50 18.85
C GLY A 223 4.82 14.22 19.26
N ASN A 224 5.34 13.04 18.90
CA ASN A 224 4.79 11.73 19.26
C ASN A 224 3.26 11.68 19.09
N PRO A 225 2.75 11.90 17.87
CA PRO A 225 1.31 12.02 17.62
C PRO A 225 0.59 10.72 17.98
N LYS A 226 -0.64 10.85 18.50
CA LYS A 226 -1.50 9.68 18.77
C LYS A 226 -1.73 8.92 17.46
N MET A 227 -1.72 7.60 17.55
CA MET A 227 -2.14 6.77 16.42
C MET A 227 -3.64 6.94 16.20
N TYR A 228 -4.05 7.34 14.99
CA TYR A 228 -5.45 7.60 14.66
C TYR A 228 -6.03 6.59 13.71
N GLY A 229 -5.33 6.33 12.59
CA GLY A 229 -5.86 5.49 11.54
C GLY A 229 -4.83 4.63 10.82
N LEU A 230 -5.31 3.57 10.21
CA LEU A 230 -4.51 2.61 9.44
C LEU A 230 -5.27 2.23 8.18
N TYR A 231 -4.60 2.25 7.01
CA TYR A 231 -5.16 1.81 5.73
C TYR A 231 -4.19 0.91 4.98
N GLY A 232 -4.71 -0.15 4.35
CA GLY A 232 -4.01 -1.00 3.40
C GLY A 232 -3.92 -2.46 3.78
N GLY A 233 -3.10 -3.22 3.06
CA GLY A 233 -2.78 -4.62 3.36
C GLY A 233 -1.89 -4.71 4.60
N LEU A 234 -2.20 -5.64 5.49
CA LEU A 234 -1.46 -5.83 6.75
C LEU A 234 -0.71 -7.15 6.82
N HIS A 235 -0.80 -7.96 5.79
CA HIS A 235 -0.14 -9.28 5.63
C HIS A 235 -0.25 -10.16 6.87
N ILE A 236 -1.44 -10.18 7.50
CA ILE A 236 -1.65 -10.95 8.74
C ILE A 236 -1.99 -12.39 8.40
N ALA A 237 -3.01 -12.62 7.55
CA ALA A 237 -3.45 -13.94 7.13
C ALA A 237 -3.76 -13.98 5.62
N PRO A 238 -2.76 -13.74 4.74
CA PRO A 238 -2.96 -13.54 3.30
C PRO A 238 -3.56 -14.76 2.58
N PHE A 239 -3.41 -15.95 3.17
CA PHE A 239 -3.95 -17.20 2.63
C PHE A 239 -5.18 -17.71 3.40
N GLU A 240 -5.86 -16.85 4.15
CA GLU A 240 -7.09 -17.13 4.91
C GLU A 240 -6.90 -18.24 5.97
N GLN A 241 -5.68 -18.45 6.44
CA GLN A 241 -5.35 -19.42 7.50
C GLN A 241 -4.99 -18.68 8.77
N TRP A 242 -5.66 -19.01 9.87
CA TRP A 242 -5.35 -18.44 11.18
C TRP A 242 -4.39 -19.34 11.95
N GLU A 243 -3.35 -18.74 12.49
CA GLU A 243 -2.42 -19.39 13.41
C GLU A 243 -2.42 -18.62 14.74
N GLU A 244 -2.42 -19.31 15.88
CA GLU A 244 -2.43 -18.69 17.23
C GLU A 244 -1.26 -17.71 17.46
N LYS A 245 -0.14 -17.90 16.77
CA LYS A 245 0.99 -16.97 16.81
C LYS A 245 0.64 -15.56 16.31
N LEU A 246 -0.50 -15.36 15.63
CA LEU A 246 -1.00 -14.08 15.14
C LEU A 246 -1.85 -13.34 16.18
N ASP A 247 -2.34 -14.01 17.23
CA ASP A 247 -3.15 -13.38 18.28
C ASP A 247 -2.47 -12.18 18.94
N PRO A 248 -1.15 -12.20 19.21
CA PRO A 248 -0.46 -11.01 19.74
C PRO A 248 -0.56 -9.77 18.85
N VAL A 249 -0.67 -9.93 17.53
CA VAL A 249 -0.82 -8.81 16.59
C VAL A 249 -2.18 -8.14 16.81
N ILE A 250 -3.26 -8.92 16.90
CA ILE A 250 -4.60 -8.38 17.15
C ILE A 250 -4.68 -7.68 18.50
N ARG A 251 -4.12 -8.30 19.56
CA ARG A 251 -4.06 -7.67 20.89
C ARG A 251 -3.22 -6.39 20.88
N GLY A 252 -2.11 -6.39 20.14
CA GLY A 252 -1.26 -5.19 19.99
C GLY A 252 -1.98 -4.05 19.30
N LEU A 253 -2.72 -4.33 18.22
CA LEU A 253 -3.53 -3.34 17.52
C LEU A 253 -4.64 -2.78 18.43
N ALA A 254 -5.35 -3.62 19.17
CA ALA A 254 -6.39 -3.20 20.12
C ALA A 254 -5.83 -2.25 21.22
N ALA A 255 -4.61 -2.50 21.67
CA ALA A 255 -3.96 -1.66 22.69
C ALA A 255 -3.56 -0.24 22.19
N LEU A 256 -3.57 0.00 20.88
CA LEU A 256 -3.17 1.29 20.30
C LEU A 256 -4.29 2.36 20.29
N ASN A 257 -5.52 1.98 20.63
CA ASN A 257 -6.69 2.85 20.62
C ASN A 257 -6.90 3.57 19.26
N LEU A 258 -6.66 2.88 18.17
CA LEU A 258 -6.94 3.37 16.83
C LEU A 258 -8.41 3.77 16.71
N GLN A 259 -8.71 4.78 15.89
CA GLN A 259 -10.08 5.24 15.66
C GLN A 259 -10.66 4.73 14.34
N LYS A 260 -9.79 4.31 13.39
CA LYS A 260 -10.18 3.72 12.11
C LYS A 260 -9.14 2.71 11.66
N VAL A 261 -9.59 1.49 11.34
CA VAL A 261 -8.78 0.44 10.72
C VAL A 261 -9.43 0.05 9.41
N ALA A 262 -8.91 0.57 8.32
CA ALA A 262 -9.38 0.29 6.95
C ALA A 262 -8.44 -0.74 6.29
N ALA A 263 -8.33 -1.90 6.90
CA ALA A 263 -7.50 -2.99 6.42
C ALA A 263 -8.19 -3.74 5.27
N ASN A 264 -7.39 -4.17 4.27
CA ASN A 264 -7.88 -4.88 3.09
C ASN A 264 -6.79 -5.76 2.47
N HIS A 265 -6.92 -6.12 1.19
CA HIS A 265 -5.89 -6.80 0.39
C HIS A 265 -5.34 -8.06 1.08
N CYS A 266 -4.02 -8.14 1.31
CA CYS A 266 -3.35 -9.28 1.93
C CYS A 266 -3.57 -9.43 3.45
N THR A 267 -4.42 -8.61 4.06
CA THR A 267 -4.77 -8.75 5.48
C THR A 267 -5.44 -10.09 5.75
N GLY A 268 -6.28 -10.56 4.82
CA GLY A 268 -7.10 -11.76 4.94
C GLY A 268 -8.42 -11.50 5.67
N LEU A 269 -9.52 -12.08 5.16
CA LEU A 269 -10.84 -11.91 5.75
C LEU A 269 -10.90 -12.46 7.17
N VAL A 270 -10.24 -13.61 7.42
CA VAL A 270 -10.17 -14.20 8.76
C VAL A 270 -9.51 -13.25 9.78
N ALA A 271 -8.52 -12.45 9.36
CA ALA A 271 -7.90 -11.46 10.24
C ALA A 271 -8.83 -10.27 10.48
N ILE A 272 -9.60 -9.83 9.48
CA ILE A 272 -10.64 -8.80 9.63
C ILE A 272 -11.69 -9.24 10.66
N GLU A 273 -12.18 -10.48 10.56
CA GLU A 273 -13.13 -11.04 11.53
C GLU A 273 -12.56 -11.09 12.95
N LYS A 274 -11.28 -11.44 13.10
CA LYS A 274 -10.59 -11.41 14.39
C LYS A 274 -10.44 -10.00 14.95
N MET A 275 -10.17 -9.00 14.09
CA MET A 275 -10.15 -7.59 14.51
C MET A 275 -11.51 -7.12 14.99
N ILE A 276 -12.58 -7.45 14.28
CA ILE A 276 -13.96 -7.10 14.67
C ILE A 276 -14.31 -7.77 16.01
N ALA A 277 -13.99 -9.05 16.17
CA ALA A 277 -14.22 -9.79 17.41
C ALA A 277 -13.42 -9.25 18.61
N ALA A 278 -12.33 -8.50 18.36
CA ALA A 278 -11.53 -7.81 19.36
C ALA A 278 -11.91 -6.32 19.51
N ASP A 279 -13.09 -5.92 19.04
CA ASP A 279 -13.62 -4.55 19.11
C ASP A 279 -12.71 -3.48 18.46
N LEU A 280 -11.87 -3.84 17.49
CA LEU A 280 -11.15 -2.84 16.71
C LEU A 280 -12.13 -2.06 15.81
N PRO A 281 -11.90 -0.76 15.60
CA PRO A 281 -12.77 0.10 14.79
C PRO A 281 -12.56 -0.16 13.28
N VAL A 282 -12.87 -1.37 12.82
CA VAL A 282 -12.75 -1.77 11.42
C VAL A 282 -13.75 -0.99 10.58
N VAL A 283 -13.26 -0.33 9.54
CA VAL A 283 -14.09 0.37 8.56
C VAL A 283 -14.69 -0.65 7.60
N GLN A 284 -15.99 -0.74 7.57
CA GLN A 284 -16.72 -1.60 6.64
C GLN A 284 -16.78 -0.97 5.24
N GLY A 285 -16.87 -1.82 4.23
CA GLY A 285 -17.06 -1.45 2.84
C GLY A 285 -18.44 -1.88 2.31
N THR A 286 -18.55 -1.93 0.99
CA THR A 286 -19.81 -2.25 0.29
C THR A 286 -19.80 -3.60 -0.41
N ALA A 287 -18.63 -4.26 -0.51
CA ALA A 287 -18.42 -5.48 -1.30
C ALA A 287 -18.77 -5.32 -2.79
N LYS A 288 -18.84 -4.10 -3.31
CA LYS A 288 -19.08 -3.86 -4.74
C LYS A 288 -17.81 -4.17 -5.56
N TYR A 289 -18.00 -4.33 -6.85
CA TYR A 289 -16.94 -4.51 -7.83
C TYR A 289 -16.00 -5.69 -7.57
N GLY A 290 -16.52 -6.78 -7.00
CA GLY A 290 -15.80 -8.04 -6.86
C GLY A 290 -14.98 -8.21 -5.58
N SER A 291 -15.10 -7.31 -4.61
CA SER A 291 -14.55 -7.55 -3.26
C SER A 291 -15.25 -8.70 -2.56
N LYS A 292 -14.49 -9.48 -1.77
CA LYS A 292 -14.99 -10.72 -1.13
C LYS A 292 -16.04 -10.47 -0.04
N SER A 293 -15.97 -9.33 0.65
CA SER A 293 -16.82 -9.06 1.81
C SER A 293 -17.05 -7.55 2.01
N HIS A 294 -18.19 -7.20 2.59
CA HIS A 294 -18.49 -5.85 3.07
C HIS A 294 -17.86 -5.53 4.43
N LEU A 295 -17.22 -6.48 5.08
CA LEU A 295 -16.60 -6.29 6.39
C LEU A 295 -15.35 -5.42 6.33
N TYR A 296 -14.83 -5.09 5.12
CA TYR A 296 -13.65 -4.28 4.91
C TYR A 296 -13.81 -3.34 3.71
N VAL A 297 -12.95 -2.33 3.64
CA VAL A 297 -12.91 -1.35 2.53
C VAL A 297 -12.42 -2.03 1.26
N GLY A 298 -13.35 -2.27 0.33
CA GLY A 298 -13.11 -2.98 -0.92
C GLY A 298 -13.06 -2.07 -2.15
N ASN A 299 -13.07 -2.69 -3.34
CA ASN A 299 -13.00 -2.00 -4.62
C ASN A 299 -14.06 -0.91 -4.75
N GLY A 300 -13.63 0.34 -5.03
CA GLY A 300 -14.47 1.52 -5.19
C GLY A 300 -15.02 2.12 -3.88
N ASP A 301 -14.64 1.59 -2.71
CA ASP A 301 -14.97 2.20 -1.43
C ASP A 301 -13.99 3.32 -1.06
N GLU A 302 -14.46 4.26 -0.24
CA GLU A 302 -13.67 5.38 0.25
C GLU A 302 -13.59 5.39 1.77
N VAL A 303 -12.47 5.84 2.30
CA VAL A 303 -12.30 6.15 3.71
C VAL A 303 -11.67 7.53 3.88
N VAL A 304 -12.17 8.30 4.84
CA VAL A 304 -11.64 9.62 5.20
C VAL A 304 -11.12 9.56 6.63
N PHE A 305 -9.88 9.98 6.78
CA PHE A 305 -9.20 10.13 8.06
C PHE A 305 -9.14 11.58 8.49
#